data_30346f7d251a1617ff9c5c6110350250
#
_entry.id   30346f7d251a1617ff9c5c6110350250
#
_cell.length_a   1.000
_cell.length_b   1.000
_cell.length_c   1.000
_cell.angle_alpha   90.00
_cell.angle_beta   90.00
_cell.angle_gamma   90.00
#
_symmetry.space_group_name_H-M   'P 1'
#
loop_
_entity.id
_entity.type
_entity.pdbx_description
1 polymer ?
#
loop_
_entity_poly.entity_id
_entity_poly.type
_entity_poly.pdbx_seq_one_letter_code
_entity_poly.pdbx_strand_id
1 'polypeptide(L)'
;LQTPGECDQHIQLHVRHHLTTITSVLDTTLCQGKPYIAPDGKIYHYDVTLIDSTWINLDTVYVDQTNVYFNAFDVVYDTIAKKMSGIPFRIHGTIIREFGDYRMLVYDENDCPDSLYLHVRHDMTVIRDTVEKILCEGTSYTHTDGTVYTTPAVIADTVQTDQDTQTITVTTLQFVSNE
;
A
#
# COMPACT_ATOMS: atom_id res chain seq x y z
N LEU A 1 -60.96 0.32 -65.41
CA LEU A 1 -61.81 -0.86 -65.22
C LEU A 1 -61.42 -1.44 -63.85
N GLN A 2 -62.21 -1.05 -62.80
CA GLN A 2 -62.11 -1.69 -61.48
C GLN A 2 -62.94 -2.97 -61.56
N THR A 3 -62.31 -4.07 -61.22
CA THR A 3 -63.01 -5.33 -60.98
C THR A 3 -63.86 -5.22 -59.72
N PRO A 4 -65.21 -5.51 -59.79
CA PRO A 4 -66.06 -5.38 -58.60
C PRO A 4 -65.71 -6.54 -57.63
N GLY A 5 -65.18 -6.16 -56.45
CA GLY A 5 -64.91 -7.10 -55.35
C GLY A 5 -63.51 -7.08 -54.75
N GLU A 6 -62.62 -6.30 -55.30
CA GLU A 6 -61.32 -6.10 -54.64
C GLU A 6 -61.37 -4.94 -53.64
N CYS A 7 -61.17 -5.22 -52.38
CA CYS A 7 -60.97 -4.19 -51.36
C CYS A 7 -59.56 -3.62 -51.54
N ASP A 8 -59.44 -2.29 -51.52
CA ASP A 8 -58.16 -1.61 -51.50
C ASP A 8 -57.34 -2.07 -50.28
N GLN A 9 -56.32 -2.87 -50.52
CA GLN A 9 -55.38 -3.25 -49.48
C GLN A 9 -54.38 -2.11 -49.31
N HIS A 10 -54.48 -1.41 -48.18
CA HIS A 10 -53.41 -0.46 -47.78
C HIS A 10 -52.28 -1.27 -47.12
N ILE A 11 -51.18 -1.39 -47.84
CA ILE A 11 -49.94 -1.98 -47.28
C ILE A 11 -49.14 -0.81 -46.65
N GLN A 12 -49.03 -0.81 -45.32
CA GLN A 12 -48.17 0.09 -44.59
C GLN A 12 -46.79 -0.55 -44.43
N LEU A 13 -45.83 -0.10 -45.22
CA LEU A 13 -44.45 -0.60 -45.13
C LEU A 13 -43.63 0.24 -44.13
N HIS A 14 -43.23 -0.36 -43.02
CA HIS A 14 -42.29 0.23 -42.10
C HIS A 14 -40.85 -0.18 -42.48
N VAL A 15 -40.15 0.74 -43.10
CA VAL A 15 -38.73 0.56 -43.39
C VAL A 15 -37.90 1.04 -42.20
N ARG A 16 -37.11 0.18 -41.57
CA ARG A 16 -36.19 0.52 -40.52
C ARG A 16 -34.79 0.47 -41.10
N HIS A 17 -34.03 1.57 -40.89
CA HIS A 17 -32.61 1.57 -41.18
C HIS A 17 -31.85 0.80 -40.09
N HIS A 18 -31.03 -0.19 -40.45
CA HIS A 18 -30.16 -0.92 -39.53
C HIS A 18 -28.77 -0.34 -39.61
N LEU A 19 -28.38 0.37 -38.51
CA LEU A 19 -27.07 0.94 -38.37
C LEU A 19 -26.11 -0.07 -37.73
N THR A 20 -24.98 -0.34 -38.38
CA THR A 20 -23.87 -1.10 -37.83
C THR A 20 -22.87 -0.15 -37.18
N THR A 21 -22.56 -0.36 -35.90
CA THR A 21 -21.53 0.42 -35.19
C THR A 21 -20.31 -0.46 -34.95
N ILE A 22 -19.15 0.01 -35.37
CA ILE A 22 -17.83 -0.60 -35.05
C ILE A 22 -17.16 0.33 -34.04
N THR A 23 -16.81 -0.21 -32.88
CA THR A 23 -16.19 0.61 -31.80
C THR A 23 -14.77 0.13 -31.54
N SER A 24 -13.85 1.11 -31.52
CA SER A 24 -12.48 0.95 -30.99
C SER A 24 -12.41 1.66 -29.65
N VAL A 25 -11.74 1.04 -28.66
CA VAL A 25 -11.55 1.65 -27.35
C VAL A 25 -10.06 1.70 -27.05
N LEU A 26 -9.58 2.88 -26.69
CA LEU A 26 -8.22 3.11 -26.22
C LEU A 26 -8.27 3.67 -24.81
N ASP A 27 -7.62 2.98 -23.87
CA ASP A 27 -7.41 3.44 -22.51
C ASP A 27 -5.98 3.99 -22.38
N THR A 28 -5.85 5.17 -21.77
CA THR A 28 -4.55 5.79 -21.49
C THR A 28 -4.55 6.37 -20.09
N THR A 29 -3.45 6.18 -19.36
CA THR A 29 -3.27 6.71 -18.01
C THR A 29 -2.12 7.69 -17.99
N LEU A 30 -2.34 8.85 -17.38
CA LEU A 30 -1.35 9.91 -17.20
C LEU A 30 -1.19 10.24 -15.72
N CYS A 31 -0.02 10.75 -15.35
CA CYS A 31 0.18 11.25 -14.00
C CYS A 31 -0.52 12.59 -13.80
N GLN A 32 -1.08 12.80 -12.62
CA GLN A 32 -1.64 14.09 -12.22
C GLN A 32 -0.63 15.22 -12.47
N GLY A 33 -1.10 16.32 -13.06
CA GLY A 33 -0.26 17.47 -13.43
C GLY A 33 0.29 17.42 -14.87
N LYS A 34 0.25 16.27 -15.56
CA LYS A 34 0.55 16.18 -16.99
C LYS A 34 -0.75 16.38 -17.78
N PRO A 35 -0.80 17.24 -18.80
CA PRO A 35 -1.99 17.39 -19.63
C PRO A 35 -2.11 16.26 -20.65
N TYR A 36 -3.33 15.87 -20.95
CA TYR A 36 -3.66 15.14 -22.17
C TYR A 36 -4.04 16.14 -23.28
N ILE A 37 -3.42 16.05 -24.43
CA ILE A 37 -3.73 16.88 -25.60
C ILE A 37 -4.47 16.00 -26.61
N ALA A 38 -5.75 16.26 -26.79
CA ALA A 38 -6.57 15.55 -27.77
C ALA A 38 -6.20 15.91 -29.21
N PRO A 39 -6.56 15.08 -30.20
CA PRO A 39 -6.26 15.36 -31.62
C PRO A 39 -6.85 16.68 -32.14
N ASP A 40 -7.92 17.17 -31.54
CA ASP A 40 -8.54 18.47 -31.83
C ASP A 40 -7.82 19.65 -31.18
N GLY A 41 -6.73 19.40 -30.42
CA GLY A 41 -5.92 20.41 -29.73
C GLY A 41 -6.47 20.81 -28.36
N LYS A 42 -7.57 20.23 -27.89
CA LYS A 42 -8.07 20.46 -26.53
C LYS A 42 -7.20 19.82 -25.48
N ILE A 43 -7.07 20.49 -24.34
CA ILE A 43 -6.22 20.09 -23.22
C ILE A 43 -7.10 19.66 -22.05
N TYR A 44 -6.82 18.47 -21.50
CA TYR A 44 -7.52 17.90 -20.36
C TYR A 44 -6.55 17.64 -19.23
N HIS A 45 -6.99 17.88 -17.98
CA HIS A 45 -6.24 17.68 -16.74
C HIS A 45 -7.00 16.80 -15.74
N TYR A 46 -8.06 16.16 -16.19
CA TYR A 46 -8.95 15.29 -15.39
C TYR A 46 -9.47 14.16 -16.27
N ASP A 47 -9.95 13.12 -15.63
CA ASP A 47 -10.51 11.96 -16.32
C ASP A 47 -11.58 12.38 -17.32
N VAL A 48 -11.44 11.86 -18.53
CA VAL A 48 -12.36 12.18 -19.63
C VAL A 48 -12.48 11.00 -20.58
N THR A 49 -13.68 10.79 -21.09
CA THR A 49 -13.94 9.91 -22.23
C THR A 49 -14.20 10.78 -23.45
N LEU A 50 -13.37 10.61 -24.46
CA LEU A 50 -13.50 11.27 -25.75
C LEU A 50 -14.12 10.28 -26.73
N ILE A 51 -15.11 10.72 -27.48
CA ILE A 51 -15.77 9.92 -28.51
C ILE A 51 -15.70 10.69 -29.82
N ASP A 52 -15.11 10.06 -30.82
CA ASP A 52 -15.15 10.52 -32.19
C ASP A 52 -15.87 9.50 -33.05
N SER A 53 -16.53 9.95 -34.12
CA SER A 53 -17.26 9.05 -34.99
C SER A 53 -17.10 9.44 -36.45
N THR A 54 -16.82 8.44 -37.26
CA THR A 54 -16.64 8.60 -38.72
C THR A 54 -17.57 7.63 -39.46
N TRP A 55 -18.34 8.16 -40.41
CA TRP A 55 -19.17 7.34 -41.28
C TRP A 55 -18.30 6.65 -42.33
N ILE A 56 -18.33 5.32 -42.35
CA ILE A 56 -17.65 4.52 -43.36
C ILE A 56 -18.53 4.45 -44.63
N ASN A 57 -19.82 4.29 -44.44
CA ASN A 57 -20.83 4.28 -45.48
C ASN A 57 -22.23 4.63 -44.89
N LEU A 58 -23.30 4.50 -45.68
CA LEU A 58 -24.66 4.87 -45.24
C LEU A 58 -25.19 4.02 -44.07
N ASP A 59 -24.66 2.83 -43.90
CA ASP A 59 -25.15 1.83 -42.92
C ASP A 59 -24.15 1.53 -41.81
N THR A 60 -22.95 2.13 -41.85
CA THR A 60 -21.89 1.80 -40.90
C THR A 60 -21.19 3.06 -40.38
N VAL A 61 -21.15 3.18 -39.06
CA VAL A 61 -20.39 4.21 -38.35
C VAL A 61 -19.25 3.54 -37.57
N TYR A 62 -18.08 4.15 -37.65
CA TYR A 62 -16.92 3.81 -36.82
C TYR A 62 -16.85 4.79 -35.66
N VAL A 63 -16.72 4.27 -34.44
CA VAL A 63 -16.66 5.06 -33.21
C VAL A 63 -15.32 4.76 -32.52
N ASP A 64 -14.49 5.80 -32.40
CA ASP A 64 -13.28 5.78 -31.58
C ASP A 64 -13.58 6.36 -30.20
N GLN A 65 -13.40 5.54 -29.16
CA GLN A 65 -13.51 5.97 -27.80
C GLN A 65 -12.12 5.98 -27.17
N THR A 66 -11.70 7.13 -26.63
CA THR A 66 -10.47 7.26 -25.83
C THR A 66 -10.85 7.58 -24.40
N ASN A 67 -10.53 6.69 -23.47
CA ASN A 67 -10.64 6.93 -22.04
C ASN A 67 -9.30 7.40 -21.51
N VAL A 68 -9.28 8.59 -20.93
CA VAL A 68 -8.10 9.20 -20.33
C VAL A 68 -8.29 9.21 -18.83
N TYR A 69 -7.36 8.59 -18.10
CA TYR A 69 -7.34 8.54 -16.64
C TYR A 69 -6.14 9.29 -16.11
N PHE A 70 -6.28 9.94 -14.96
CA PHE A 70 -5.20 10.64 -14.30
C PHE A 70 -4.94 10.03 -12.93
N ASN A 71 -3.79 9.36 -12.78
CA ASN A 71 -3.34 8.87 -11.49
C ASN A 71 -3.00 10.02 -10.56
N ALA A 72 -3.65 10.02 -9.39
CA ALA A 72 -3.33 10.96 -8.33
C ALA A 72 -1.91 10.69 -7.79
N PHE A 73 -1.30 11.74 -7.23
CA PHE A 73 -0.08 11.61 -6.45
C PHE A 73 -0.43 11.01 -5.09
N ASP A 74 0.08 9.81 -4.81
CA ASP A 74 -0.19 9.11 -3.57
C ASP A 74 0.93 9.27 -2.53
N VAL A 75 0.56 9.09 -1.28
CA VAL A 75 1.47 9.05 -0.14
C VAL A 75 1.42 7.67 0.47
N VAL A 76 2.51 6.93 0.33
CA VAL A 76 2.66 5.57 0.84
C VAL A 76 3.46 5.62 2.14
N TYR A 77 3.01 4.90 3.16
CA TYR A 77 3.72 4.72 4.42
C TYR A 77 4.16 3.26 4.55
N ASP A 78 5.43 3.05 4.85
CA ASP A 78 5.98 1.71 5.06
C ASP A 78 6.94 1.68 6.25
N THR A 79 7.08 0.51 6.87
CA THR A 79 7.98 0.28 8.00
C THR A 79 8.82 -0.96 7.76
N ILE A 80 10.13 -0.80 7.82
CA ILE A 80 11.08 -1.89 7.68
C ILE A 80 11.85 -2.08 8.98
N ALA A 81 11.85 -3.32 9.51
CA ALA A 81 12.70 -3.70 10.61
C ALA A 81 14.03 -4.27 10.08
N LYS A 82 15.16 -3.78 10.57
CA LYS A 82 16.50 -4.24 10.20
C LYS A 82 17.38 -4.40 11.43
N LYS A 83 18.23 -5.44 11.42
CA LYS A 83 19.35 -5.57 12.35
C LYS A 83 20.44 -4.55 12.03
N MET A 84 21.29 -4.22 12.99
CA MET A 84 22.45 -3.35 12.78
C MET A 84 23.36 -3.88 11.66
N SER A 85 23.55 -5.18 11.59
CA SER A 85 24.32 -5.85 10.54
C SER A 85 23.69 -5.73 9.14
N GLY A 86 22.42 -5.38 9.07
CA GLY A 86 21.68 -5.15 7.82
C GLY A 86 21.74 -3.71 7.31
N ILE A 87 22.49 -2.82 7.96
CA ILE A 87 22.74 -1.43 7.56
C ILE A 87 24.21 -1.29 7.15
N PRO A 88 24.54 -0.59 6.04
CA PRO A 88 23.62 0.08 5.12
C PRO A 88 22.94 -0.87 4.12
N PHE A 89 21.74 -0.49 3.66
CA PHE A 89 21.05 -1.19 2.59
C PHE A 89 20.50 -0.20 1.56
N ARG A 90 20.08 -0.72 0.40
CA ARG A 90 19.49 0.10 -0.67
C ARG A 90 18.02 -0.24 -0.86
N ILE A 91 17.19 0.80 -0.96
CA ILE A 91 15.78 0.70 -1.32
C ILE A 91 15.39 1.84 -2.27
N HIS A 92 14.68 1.55 -3.35
CA HIS A 92 14.28 2.51 -4.39
C HIS A 92 15.44 3.45 -4.82
N GLY A 93 16.65 2.90 -4.98
CA GLY A 93 17.84 3.67 -5.37
C GLY A 93 18.52 4.44 -4.24
N THR A 94 17.86 4.65 -3.09
CA THR A 94 18.39 5.37 -1.93
C THR A 94 19.18 4.44 -1.01
N ILE A 95 20.32 4.89 -0.49
CA ILE A 95 21.11 4.14 0.49
C ILE A 95 20.70 4.61 1.89
N ILE A 96 20.16 3.68 2.67
CA ILE A 96 19.79 3.86 4.07
C ILE A 96 20.99 3.47 4.92
N ARG A 97 21.48 4.38 5.77
CA ARG A 97 22.68 4.20 6.60
C ARG A 97 22.40 4.15 8.09
N GLU A 98 21.22 4.60 8.51
CA GLU A 98 20.82 4.74 9.91
C GLU A 98 19.36 4.34 10.06
N PHE A 99 18.93 4.09 11.28
CA PHE A 99 17.51 3.95 11.63
C PHE A 99 16.86 5.33 11.65
N GLY A 100 15.56 5.39 11.36
CA GLY A 100 14.81 6.64 11.36
C GLY A 100 13.83 6.76 10.22
N ASP A 101 13.35 7.96 10.00
CA ASP A 101 12.33 8.27 9.01
C ASP A 101 12.95 8.84 7.74
N TYR A 102 12.54 8.32 6.62
CA TYR A 102 13.00 8.71 5.30
C TYR A 102 11.81 9.09 4.43
N ARG A 103 12.01 10.09 3.59
CA ARG A 103 11.06 10.44 2.53
C ARG A 103 11.77 10.33 1.19
N MET A 104 11.14 9.61 0.27
CA MET A 104 11.67 9.42 -1.08
C MET A 104 10.54 9.39 -2.11
N LEU A 105 10.90 9.64 -3.36
CA LEU A 105 10.00 9.42 -4.48
C LEU A 105 10.10 7.96 -4.91
N VAL A 106 8.97 7.35 -5.14
CA VAL A 106 8.81 6.05 -5.79
C VAL A 106 7.93 6.24 -7.03
N TYR A 107 7.91 5.26 -7.90
CA TYR A 107 7.11 5.35 -9.11
C TYR A 107 6.18 4.15 -9.16
N ASP A 108 4.93 4.40 -9.52
CA ASP A 108 3.92 3.36 -9.72
C ASP A 108 4.14 2.60 -11.05
N GLU A 109 3.25 1.67 -11.36
CA GLU A 109 3.29 0.88 -12.59
C GLU A 109 3.11 1.71 -13.89
N ASN A 110 2.59 2.93 -13.78
CA ASN A 110 2.40 3.87 -14.87
C ASN A 110 3.52 4.93 -14.92
N ASP A 111 4.61 4.71 -14.18
CA ASP A 111 5.74 5.64 -14.05
C ASP A 111 5.32 7.02 -13.47
N CYS A 112 4.27 7.01 -12.64
CA CYS A 112 3.84 8.21 -11.93
C CYS A 112 4.53 8.33 -10.57
N PRO A 113 5.02 9.52 -10.18
CA PRO A 113 5.74 9.71 -8.94
C PRO A 113 4.79 9.69 -7.74
N ASP A 114 5.16 8.94 -6.70
CA ASP A 114 4.53 8.90 -5.39
C ASP A 114 5.52 9.28 -4.29
N SER A 115 5.03 9.73 -3.14
CA SER A 115 5.86 9.93 -1.95
C SER A 115 5.81 8.70 -1.06
N LEU A 116 6.98 8.08 -0.83
CA LEU A 116 7.14 7.05 0.19
C LEU A 116 7.70 7.68 1.48
N TYR A 117 6.97 7.50 2.58
CA TYR A 117 7.46 7.72 3.94
C TYR A 117 7.84 6.38 4.54
N LEU A 118 9.14 6.15 4.67
CA LEU A 118 9.70 4.91 5.15
C LEU A 118 10.22 5.09 6.58
N HIS A 119 9.67 4.33 7.53
CA HIS A 119 10.21 4.21 8.87
C HIS A 119 11.12 3.00 8.97
N VAL A 120 12.42 3.21 9.19
CA VAL A 120 13.41 2.14 9.37
C VAL A 120 13.69 1.98 10.86
N ARG A 121 13.26 0.87 11.45
CA ARG A 121 13.44 0.58 12.86
C ARG A 121 14.46 -0.52 13.10
N HIS A 122 15.08 -0.47 14.27
CA HIS A 122 15.96 -1.54 14.73
C HIS A 122 15.15 -2.80 15.06
N ASP A 123 15.53 -3.93 14.47
CA ASP A 123 14.98 -5.25 14.77
C ASP A 123 15.80 -5.90 15.89
N MET A 124 15.43 -5.60 17.14
CA MET A 124 16.11 -6.10 18.32
C MET A 124 15.50 -7.40 18.79
N THR A 125 16.32 -8.42 18.95
CA THR A 125 15.94 -9.70 19.56
C THR A 125 15.93 -9.53 21.09
N VAL A 126 14.80 -9.83 21.73
CA VAL A 126 14.66 -9.79 23.19
C VAL A 126 14.58 -11.22 23.71
N ILE A 127 15.59 -11.66 24.45
CA ILE A 127 15.60 -12.93 25.19
C ILE A 127 15.09 -12.65 26.60
N ARG A 128 14.17 -13.48 27.08
CA ARG A 128 13.62 -13.38 28.44
C ARG A 128 13.96 -14.64 29.22
N ASP A 129 14.69 -14.46 30.33
CA ASP A 129 15.01 -15.51 31.28
C ASP A 129 14.26 -15.25 32.60
N THR A 130 13.80 -16.34 33.25
CA THR A 130 13.17 -16.25 34.55
C THR A 130 13.96 -17.07 35.54
N VAL A 131 14.35 -16.49 36.66
CA VAL A 131 15.07 -17.11 37.74
C VAL A 131 14.25 -17.00 39.02
N GLU A 132 13.99 -18.13 39.66
CA GLU A 132 13.37 -18.14 40.96
C GLU A 132 14.45 -18.40 42.05
N LYS A 133 14.43 -17.61 43.11
CA LYS A 133 15.29 -17.77 44.30
C LYS A 133 14.43 -17.86 45.52
N ILE A 134 14.57 -19.00 46.21
CA ILE A 134 13.91 -19.24 47.48
C ILE A 134 14.98 -19.07 48.59
N LEU A 135 14.68 -18.21 49.53
CA LEU A 135 15.52 -17.79 50.64
C LEU A 135 14.83 -18.14 51.99
N CYS A 136 15.62 -18.40 53.03
CA CYS A 136 15.03 -18.52 54.38
C CYS A 136 14.60 -17.17 54.93
N GLU A 137 13.51 -17.15 55.65
CA GLU A 137 13.06 -15.97 56.39
C GLU A 137 14.15 -15.48 57.34
N GLY A 138 14.37 -14.18 57.45
CA GLY A 138 15.46 -13.55 58.22
C GLY A 138 16.81 -13.47 57.49
N THR A 139 16.93 -13.98 56.28
CA THR A 139 18.10 -13.75 55.39
C THR A 139 17.89 -12.57 54.47
N SER A 140 18.91 -12.20 53.72
CA SER A 140 18.83 -11.12 52.70
C SER A 140 19.43 -11.59 51.37
N TYR A 141 18.91 -11.02 50.31
CA TYR A 141 19.48 -11.13 48.97
C TYR A 141 20.08 -9.78 48.57
N THR A 142 21.35 -9.77 48.22
CA THR A 142 21.99 -8.57 47.67
C THR A 142 22.09 -8.72 46.15
N HIS A 143 21.44 -7.79 45.44
CA HIS A 143 21.45 -7.72 43.98
C HIS A 143 22.80 -7.16 43.48
N THR A 144 23.07 -7.28 42.17
CA THR A 144 24.31 -6.84 41.53
C THR A 144 24.53 -5.33 41.59
N ASP A 145 23.45 -4.53 41.69
CA ASP A 145 23.48 -3.07 41.86
C ASP A 145 23.71 -2.65 43.32
N GLY A 146 23.86 -3.61 44.26
CA GLY A 146 24.03 -3.36 45.69
C GLY A 146 22.73 -3.25 46.47
N THR A 147 21.57 -3.35 45.83
CA THR A 147 20.26 -3.30 46.54
C THR A 147 20.05 -4.58 47.34
N VAL A 148 19.64 -4.42 48.60
CA VAL A 148 19.39 -5.52 49.55
C VAL A 148 17.90 -5.75 49.72
N TYR A 149 17.46 -6.99 49.51
CA TYR A 149 16.07 -7.41 49.65
C TYR A 149 15.96 -8.37 50.84
N THR A 150 14.99 -8.10 51.69
CA THR A 150 14.68 -8.96 52.86
C THR A 150 13.23 -9.46 52.83
N THR A 151 12.49 -9.14 51.78
CA THR A 151 11.09 -9.51 51.54
C THR A 151 10.92 -9.97 50.10
N PRO A 152 9.86 -10.72 49.77
CA PRO A 152 9.59 -11.15 48.42
C PRO A 152 9.59 -9.95 47.43
N ALA A 153 10.27 -10.15 46.31
CA ALA A 153 10.43 -9.12 45.25
C ALA A 153 10.55 -9.75 43.87
N VAL A 154 10.25 -8.96 42.84
CA VAL A 154 10.51 -9.27 41.45
C VAL A 154 11.47 -8.21 40.92
N ILE A 155 12.61 -8.67 40.42
CA ILE A 155 13.70 -7.80 39.93
C ILE A 155 13.85 -8.09 38.44
N ALA A 156 13.94 -7.06 37.63
CA ALA A 156 14.17 -7.19 36.19
C ALA A 156 15.48 -6.51 35.80
N ASP A 157 16.41 -7.29 35.29
CA ASP A 157 17.69 -6.83 34.76
C ASP A 157 17.70 -6.89 33.26
N THR A 158 18.23 -5.85 32.64
CA THR A 158 18.37 -5.77 31.20
C THR A 158 19.84 -5.61 30.84
N VAL A 159 20.33 -6.56 30.03
CA VAL A 159 21.72 -6.55 29.54
C VAL A 159 21.72 -6.60 28.02
N GLN A 160 22.42 -5.66 27.40
CA GLN A 160 22.70 -5.70 25.97
C GLN A 160 23.79 -6.76 25.72
N THR A 161 23.45 -7.85 25.05
CA THR A 161 24.38 -8.97 24.80
C THR A 161 25.21 -8.72 23.55
N ASP A 162 24.60 -8.16 22.52
CA ASP A 162 25.25 -7.71 21.29
C ASP A 162 24.45 -6.53 20.69
N GLN A 163 24.83 -6.09 19.46
CA GLN A 163 24.19 -4.93 18.81
C GLN A 163 22.71 -5.14 18.50
N ASP A 164 22.28 -6.41 18.37
CA ASP A 164 20.92 -6.76 17.93
C ASP A 164 20.18 -7.60 18.99
N THR A 165 20.80 -7.88 20.14
CA THR A 165 20.24 -8.77 21.15
C THR A 165 20.30 -8.18 22.54
N GLN A 166 19.18 -8.21 23.22
CA GLN A 166 18.99 -7.77 24.60
C GLN A 166 18.45 -8.93 25.41
N THR A 167 19.04 -9.20 26.58
CA THR A 167 18.54 -10.20 27.52
C THR A 167 17.89 -9.49 28.70
N ILE A 168 16.65 -9.87 29.02
CA ILE A 168 15.92 -9.44 30.21
C ILE A 168 15.83 -10.63 31.15
N THR A 169 16.48 -10.55 32.31
CA THR A 169 16.39 -11.56 33.37
C THR A 169 15.43 -11.10 34.43
N VAL A 170 14.34 -11.84 34.63
CA VAL A 170 13.38 -11.59 35.70
C VAL A 170 13.70 -12.54 36.86
N THR A 171 14.16 -12.00 37.97
CA THR A 171 14.42 -12.75 39.21
C THR A 171 13.28 -12.58 40.20
N THR A 172 12.64 -13.68 40.56
CA THR A 172 11.59 -13.70 41.58
C THR A 172 12.20 -14.20 42.91
N LEU A 173 12.16 -13.38 43.92
CA LEU A 173 12.61 -13.70 45.29
C LEU A 173 11.41 -14.15 46.14
N GLN A 174 11.55 -15.31 46.78
CA GLN A 174 10.61 -15.83 47.78
C GLN A 174 11.34 -16.06 49.08
N PHE A 175 10.71 -15.69 50.19
CA PHE A 175 11.24 -15.95 51.54
C PHE A 175 10.29 -16.92 52.28
N VAL A 176 10.80 -18.03 52.69
CA VAL A 176 10.04 -19.12 53.34
C VAL A 176 10.51 -19.33 54.77
N SER A 177 9.55 -19.51 55.68
CA SER A 177 9.86 -19.85 57.08
C SER A 177 10.40 -21.27 57.19
N ASN A 178 11.44 -21.50 58.00
CA ASN A 178 11.82 -22.83 58.42
C ASN A 178 10.81 -23.30 59.48
N GLU A 179 9.90 -24.19 59.12
CA GLU A 179 9.15 -24.97 60.11
C GLU A 179 10.03 -26.01 60.77
#